data_64607d56e0e3f286009de59f18a15c16
#
_entry.id   64607d56e0e3f286009de59f18a15c16
#
_cell.length_a   1.000
_cell.length_b   1.000
_cell.length_c   1.000
_cell.angle_alpha   90.00
_cell.angle_beta   90.00
_cell.angle_gamma   90.00
#
_symmetry.space_group_name_H-M   'P 1'
#
loop_
_entity.id
_entity.type
_entity.pdbx_description
1 polymer ?
#
loop_
_entity_poly.entity_id
_entity_poly.type
_entity_poly.pdbx_seq_one_letter_code
_entity_poly.pdbx_strand_id
1 'polypeptide(L)'
;MECGDGDRCSKVKRQSQAHKASRQPPTPSSAPARVPSSFLRSPDLHFHSCLLYRSLVPLQDLEVLAALQDEDMARGPDTARRWATLVVLAALSTAVTTTNPGIVARITQKGLDYACQQGVLTLQKELEKITIPNFSGNFKIKYLGKGQYSFFSMVIQGFNLPNSQIRPLPDKGLDLSIRDASIKIRGKWKARKNFIKLGGNFDLSVEGISILAGLNLGYDPASGHSTVTCSSCSSGINTVRIHISGSSLGWLIQLFRKRIESLLQKSMTRKICEVVTSTVSSKLQPYFQTLPVTTKLDKVAGVDYSLVAPPRATANNLDWLLKGEFFSLAHRSPPPFAPPALAFPSDHDRMVYLGISEYFFNTAGFVYQKAGALNLTLRDDMIPKESKFRLTTKFFGILIPQVAKMFPDMQMQLFIWASLPPKLTMKPSGLDLIFVLDTQAFAILPNSSLDPLFLLEMNLNLSVVVGAKSDRLIGELRLDKLLLELKHSDIGPFSVESLQSVINYVMPTIVLPVINKKLQKGFPLPLPAYIELFNLTLQPYQDFLLFGADVHYS
;
A
#
# COMPACT_ATOMS: atom_id res chain seq x y z
N MET A 1 -50.04 -31.60 -13.51
CA MET A 1 -49.72 -32.50 -14.65
C MET A 1 -48.21 -32.63 -14.56
N GLU A 2 -47.81 -33.62 -13.83
CA GLU A 2 -47.28 -34.94 -14.20
C GLU A 2 -45.83 -34.79 -14.67
N CYS A 3 -44.85 -35.17 -13.85
CA CYS A 3 -44.37 -36.49 -13.42
C CYS A 3 -43.55 -37.19 -14.50
N GLY A 4 -42.41 -37.66 -14.08
CA GLY A 4 -41.67 -38.80 -14.55
C GLY A 4 -40.17 -38.57 -14.53
N ASP A 5 -39.42 -38.96 -13.58
CA ASP A 5 -38.94 -40.26 -13.08
C ASP A 5 -37.86 -40.91 -13.94
N GLY A 6 -36.77 -41.31 -13.29
CA GLY A 6 -35.99 -42.49 -13.66
C GLY A 6 -34.46 -42.34 -13.71
N ASP A 7 -33.81 -42.47 -12.63
CA ASP A 7 -32.99 -43.59 -12.11
C ASP A 7 -31.60 -43.94 -12.70
N ARG A 8 -30.68 -44.17 -11.74
CA ARG A 8 -29.54 -45.10 -11.57
C ARG A 8 -28.15 -44.68 -12.06
N CYS A 9 -27.30 -44.38 -11.15
CA CYS A 9 -26.44 -45.24 -10.30
C CYS A 9 -25.47 -46.14 -11.06
N SER A 10 -24.19 -45.89 -10.96
CA SER A 10 -23.24 -46.96 -10.63
C SER A 10 -21.85 -46.44 -10.23
N LYS A 11 -21.44 -46.93 -9.06
CA LYS A 11 -20.09 -46.93 -8.49
C LYS A 11 -19.14 -47.76 -9.33
N VAL A 12 -17.87 -47.34 -9.47
CA VAL A 12 -16.74 -48.28 -9.53
C VAL A 12 -15.60 -47.76 -8.64
N LYS A 13 -15.33 -48.55 -7.62
CA LYS A 13 -14.08 -48.62 -6.82
C LYS A 13 -13.06 -49.49 -7.55
N ARG A 14 -11.74 -49.16 -7.43
CA ARG A 14 -10.59 -50.06 -7.21
C ARG A 14 -9.36 -49.16 -7.08
N GLN A 15 -8.66 -49.14 -5.97
CA GLN A 15 -7.65 -50.02 -5.37
C GLN A 15 -6.56 -50.37 -6.39
N SER A 16 -5.31 -50.17 -6.17
CA SER A 16 -4.26 -50.24 -5.13
C SER A 16 -2.95 -50.19 -5.93
N GLN A 17 -1.79 -49.84 -5.52
CA GLN A 17 -0.90 -50.35 -4.50
C GLN A 17 0.40 -49.51 -4.48
N ALA A 18 1.02 -49.56 -3.35
CA ALA A 18 2.26 -48.90 -2.98
C ALA A 18 3.52 -49.48 -3.66
N HIS A 19 4.53 -48.63 -3.90
CA HIS A 19 5.91 -49.07 -3.75
C HIS A 19 6.73 -48.02 -2.99
N LYS A 20 7.18 -48.45 -1.81
CA LYS A 20 8.22 -47.84 -1.00
C LYS A 20 9.56 -47.98 -1.72
N ALA A 21 10.33 -46.94 -1.80
CA ALA A 21 11.80 -47.01 -1.80
C ALA A 21 12.38 -45.81 -1.07
N SER A 22 12.93 -46.10 0.06
CA SER A 22 13.76 -45.28 0.93
C SER A 22 15.07 -44.85 0.26
N ARG A 23 15.52 -43.63 0.45
CA ARG A 23 16.96 -43.32 0.63
C ARG A 23 17.09 -41.98 1.37
N GLN A 24 17.76 -42.06 2.51
CA GLN A 24 18.23 -41.01 3.40
C GLN A 24 19.41 -40.23 2.78
N PRO A 25 19.69 -39.01 3.31
CA PRO A 25 20.70 -38.10 2.81
C PRO A 25 22.07 -38.38 3.45
N PRO A 26 23.20 -37.95 2.86
CA PRO A 26 24.49 -37.92 3.54
C PRO A 26 24.71 -36.60 4.28
N THR A 27 25.16 -36.69 5.48
CA THR A 27 25.67 -35.67 6.38
C THR A 27 27.16 -35.32 6.10
N PRO A 28 27.67 -34.24 6.69
CA PRO A 28 28.81 -33.46 6.19
C PRO A 28 30.15 -33.88 6.81
N SER A 29 31.25 -33.52 6.16
CA SER A 29 32.60 -33.69 6.71
C SER A 29 33.46 -32.43 6.55
N SER A 30 33.79 -31.87 7.69
CA SER A 30 35.08 -31.34 8.14
C SER A 30 35.71 -30.09 7.50
N ALA A 31 35.83 -29.07 8.33
CA ALA A 31 36.90 -28.05 8.39
C ALA A 31 38.22 -28.72 8.91
N PRO A 32 39.36 -28.04 9.08
CA PRO A 32 39.73 -26.64 8.99
C PRO A 32 41.12 -26.37 8.36
N ALA A 33 41.48 -25.12 8.09
CA ALA A 33 42.87 -24.69 8.14
C ALA A 33 43.00 -23.22 8.55
N ARG A 34 43.86 -23.02 9.51
CA ARG A 34 44.23 -21.78 10.22
C ARG A 34 45.22 -20.93 9.43
N VAL A 35 45.09 -19.62 9.65
CA VAL A 35 46.02 -18.48 9.72
C VAL A 35 47.53 -18.81 9.75
N PRO A 36 48.43 -17.93 9.21
CA PRO A 36 49.09 -17.03 10.14
C PRO A 36 49.21 -15.56 9.73
N SER A 37 49.19 -14.76 10.78
CA SER A 37 49.54 -13.35 10.90
C SER A 37 51.07 -13.15 10.72
N SER A 38 51.46 -12.01 10.10
CA SER A 38 52.49 -11.15 10.73
C SER A 38 52.94 -9.97 9.83
N PHE A 39 53.01 -8.78 10.45
CA PHE A 39 54.01 -7.70 10.32
C PHE A 39 54.03 -6.83 9.05
N LEU A 40 53.92 -5.52 9.06
CA LEU A 40 54.64 -4.41 9.65
C LEU A 40 54.11 -3.05 9.08
N ARG A 41 53.89 -2.10 10.01
CA ARG A 41 54.15 -0.64 9.98
C ARG A 41 54.21 0.14 8.66
N SER A 42 53.31 1.15 8.62
CA SER A 42 53.37 2.59 8.20
C SER A 42 54.71 3.15 7.65
N PRO A 43 54.72 4.33 6.98
CA PRO A 43 53.78 5.43 6.97
C PRO A 43 53.61 6.13 5.58
N ASP A 44 52.73 7.16 5.60
CA ASP A 44 52.64 8.31 4.67
C ASP A 44 52.09 8.08 3.29
N LEU A 45 50.87 8.66 3.09
CA LEU A 45 50.65 9.59 1.99
C LEU A 45 49.26 10.30 2.17
N HIS A 46 49.41 11.56 2.61
CA HIS A 46 48.40 12.60 2.41
C HIS A 46 48.11 12.85 0.93
N PHE A 47 46.94 13.41 0.67
CA PHE A 47 46.47 13.92 -0.63
C PHE A 47 45.93 12.87 -1.63
N HIS A 48 44.60 12.65 -1.58
CA HIS A 48 43.67 12.69 -2.72
C HIS A 48 42.26 12.26 -2.27
N SER A 49 41.54 13.19 -1.65
CA SER A 49 40.08 13.06 -1.44
C SER A 49 39.45 14.45 -1.40
N CYS A 50 39.58 15.19 -2.47
CA CYS A 50 38.95 16.50 -2.58
C CYS A 50 38.54 16.83 -4.02
N LEU A 51 37.85 15.88 -4.71
CA LEU A 51 37.30 16.12 -6.05
C LEU A 51 36.10 15.23 -6.40
N LEU A 52 35.15 15.04 -5.45
CA LEU A 52 33.86 14.39 -5.78
C LEU A 52 32.67 14.99 -5.01
N TYR A 53 32.73 16.29 -4.68
CA TYR A 53 31.57 17.02 -4.14
C TYR A 53 31.43 18.37 -4.86
N ARG A 54 31.17 18.29 -6.17
CA ARG A 54 30.87 19.49 -6.96
C ARG A 54 29.73 19.25 -7.93
N SER A 55 28.56 18.93 -7.39
CA SER A 55 27.29 19.07 -8.12
C SER A 55 26.12 18.81 -7.17
N LEU A 56 25.72 19.78 -6.35
CA LEU A 56 24.40 19.86 -5.71
C LEU A 56 24.31 21.11 -4.79
N VAL A 57 24.66 22.29 -5.33
CA VAL A 57 24.27 23.56 -4.70
C VAL A 57 23.87 24.52 -5.81
N PRO A 58 22.67 25.12 -5.81
CA PRO A 58 22.26 26.11 -6.78
C PRO A 58 23.15 27.36 -6.65
N LEU A 59 23.55 27.92 -7.77
CA LEU A 59 24.47 29.07 -7.91
C LEU A 59 24.02 30.37 -7.22
N GLN A 60 22.81 30.46 -6.71
CA GLN A 60 22.28 31.63 -6.03
C GLN A 60 22.69 31.75 -4.55
N ASP A 61 23.13 30.67 -3.92
CA ASP A 61 23.52 30.70 -2.49
C ASP A 61 25.02 30.97 -2.27
N LEU A 62 25.81 30.97 -3.33
CA LEU A 62 27.26 31.25 -3.25
C LEU A 62 27.59 32.74 -3.19
N GLU A 63 26.74 33.62 -3.71
CA GLU A 63 26.97 35.08 -3.62
C GLU A 63 26.67 35.63 -2.22
N VAL A 64 25.75 35.01 -1.46
CA VAL A 64 25.44 35.40 -0.08
C VAL A 64 26.56 34.98 0.88
N LEU A 65 27.25 33.89 0.61
CA LEU A 65 28.38 33.40 1.40
C LEU A 65 29.67 34.22 1.16
N ALA A 66 29.88 34.74 -0.05
CA ALA A 66 31.01 35.60 -0.36
C ALA A 66 30.88 37.01 0.20
N ALA A 67 29.64 37.54 0.35
CA ALA A 67 29.37 38.83 0.95
C ALA A 67 29.56 38.87 2.48
N LEU A 68 29.55 37.71 3.13
CA LEU A 68 29.73 37.57 4.59
C LEU A 68 31.19 37.39 5.02
N GLN A 69 32.14 37.21 4.09
CA GLN A 69 33.56 37.02 4.38
C GLN A 69 34.37 38.32 4.49
N ASP A 70 33.81 39.41 4.02
CA ASP A 70 34.55 40.70 4.02
C ASP A 70 34.34 41.61 5.25
N GLU A 71 33.38 41.25 6.13
CA GLU A 71 33.11 42.08 7.34
C GLU A 71 33.74 41.59 8.66
N ASP A 72 34.36 40.40 8.71
CA ASP A 72 34.71 39.73 9.98
C ASP A 72 36.21 39.58 10.29
N MET A 73 37.08 40.47 9.79
CA MET A 73 38.50 40.52 10.25
C MET A 73 38.75 41.34 11.52
N ALA A 74 37.69 41.73 12.28
CA ALA A 74 37.81 42.59 13.43
C ALA A 74 37.32 41.99 14.79
N ARG A 75 36.95 40.70 14.85
CA ARG A 75 36.43 40.12 16.13
C ARG A 75 37.15 38.82 16.50
N GLY A 76 37.53 38.72 17.79
CA GLY A 76 38.42 37.70 18.34
C GLY A 76 37.92 36.23 18.30
N PRO A 77 38.76 35.26 18.71
CA PRO A 77 38.62 33.82 18.43
C PRO A 77 37.40 33.11 19.01
N ASP A 78 36.69 33.72 19.96
CA ASP A 78 35.49 33.13 20.59
C ASP A 78 34.21 33.30 19.75
N THR A 79 34.15 34.32 18.89
CA THR A 79 33.03 34.53 17.99
C THR A 79 33.08 33.58 16.78
N ALA A 80 34.26 33.30 16.26
CA ALA A 80 34.42 32.33 15.15
C ALA A 80 33.97 30.92 15.54
N ARG A 81 34.20 30.51 16.80
CA ARG A 81 33.71 29.20 17.32
C ARG A 81 32.18 29.14 17.45
N ARG A 82 31.54 30.24 17.84
CA ARG A 82 30.06 30.32 17.94
C ARG A 82 29.39 30.33 16.56
N TRP A 83 29.99 30.97 15.59
CA TRP A 83 29.49 30.96 14.20
C TRP A 83 29.71 29.60 13.55
N ALA A 84 30.84 28.93 13.75
CA ALA A 84 31.09 27.59 13.27
C ALA A 84 30.09 26.58 13.86
N THR A 85 29.73 26.67 15.12
CA THR A 85 28.69 25.84 15.75
C THR A 85 27.28 26.15 15.22
N LEU A 86 26.96 27.41 14.93
CA LEU A 86 25.67 27.81 14.36
C LEU A 86 25.56 27.36 12.90
N VAL A 87 26.61 27.42 12.09
CA VAL A 87 26.64 26.93 10.71
C VAL A 87 26.58 25.39 10.68
N VAL A 88 27.24 24.70 11.60
CA VAL A 88 27.14 23.24 11.74
C VAL A 88 25.74 22.84 12.25
N LEU A 89 25.12 23.58 13.16
CA LEU A 89 23.74 23.37 13.59
C LEU A 89 22.72 23.70 12.50
N ALA A 90 22.96 24.71 11.66
CA ALA A 90 22.14 25.03 10.49
C ALA A 90 22.34 23.99 9.35
N ALA A 91 23.54 23.47 9.18
CA ALA A 91 23.81 22.38 8.24
C ALA A 91 23.31 21.01 8.73
N LEU A 92 23.14 20.83 10.03
CA LEU A 92 22.52 19.64 10.65
C LEU A 92 20.99 19.77 10.76
N SER A 93 20.41 20.95 10.57
CA SER A 93 19.01 21.07 10.20
C SER A 93 18.85 20.60 8.76
N THR A 94 19.01 19.29 8.52
CA THR A 94 18.46 18.65 7.33
C THR A 94 16.99 19.03 7.32
N ALA A 95 16.64 20.00 6.47
CA ALA A 95 15.26 20.20 6.11
C ALA A 95 14.77 18.81 5.72
N VAL A 96 13.89 18.24 6.52
CA VAL A 96 13.12 17.06 6.13
C VAL A 96 12.31 17.56 4.95
N THR A 97 12.87 17.43 3.75
CA THR A 97 12.15 17.67 2.53
C THR A 97 11.05 16.61 2.52
N THR A 98 9.87 16.99 3.00
CA THR A 98 8.68 16.16 2.88
C THR A 98 8.44 15.96 1.40
N THR A 99 8.84 14.82 0.89
CA THR A 99 8.55 14.44 -0.49
C THR A 99 7.03 14.25 -0.59
N ASN A 100 6.40 14.88 -1.59
CA ASN A 100 5.00 14.62 -1.87
C ASN A 100 4.79 13.12 -2.14
N PRO A 101 3.64 12.55 -1.77
CA PRO A 101 3.31 11.18 -2.11
C PRO A 101 2.99 11.04 -3.60
N GLY A 102 3.39 9.93 -4.21
CA GLY A 102 2.94 9.56 -5.55
C GLY A 102 1.52 8.98 -5.55
N ILE A 103 1.08 8.42 -4.40
CA ILE A 103 -0.27 7.92 -4.18
C ILE A 103 -0.75 8.35 -2.80
N VAL A 104 -2.01 8.80 -2.72
CA VAL A 104 -2.70 9.05 -1.45
C VAL A 104 -3.90 8.11 -1.34
N ALA A 105 -3.92 7.29 -0.28
CA ALA A 105 -5.08 6.48 0.06
C ALA A 105 -5.84 7.15 1.22
N ARG A 106 -7.08 7.56 0.97
CA ARG A 106 -7.96 8.25 1.92
C ARG A 106 -9.07 7.33 2.38
N ILE A 107 -9.25 7.19 3.69
CA ILE A 107 -10.44 6.59 4.29
C ILE A 107 -11.29 7.73 4.86
N THR A 108 -12.55 7.79 4.44
CA THR A 108 -13.51 8.78 4.92
C THR A 108 -14.14 8.35 6.24
N GLN A 109 -14.89 9.24 6.92
CA GLN A 109 -15.64 8.86 8.11
C GLN A 109 -16.58 7.68 7.85
N LYS A 110 -17.23 7.62 6.67
CA LYS A 110 -18.07 6.47 6.26
C LYS A 110 -17.28 5.16 6.24
N GLY A 111 -16.04 5.19 5.72
CA GLY A 111 -15.15 4.02 5.72
C GLY A 111 -14.66 3.65 7.13
N LEU A 112 -14.37 4.65 7.97
CA LEU A 112 -13.99 4.43 9.37
C LEU A 112 -15.13 3.84 10.19
N ASP A 113 -16.37 4.29 9.97
CA ASP A 113 -17.55 3.74 10.63
C ASP A 113 -17.75 2.26 10.27
N TYR A 114 -17.57 1.90 9.00
CA TYR A 114 -17.62 0.50 8.55
C TYR A 114 -16.48 -0.32 9.16
N ALA A 115 -15.25 0.19 9.15
CA ALA A 115 -14.11 -0.48 9.77
C ALA A 115 -14.30 -0.66 11.29
N CYS A 116 -14.91 0.34 11.95
CA CYS A 116 -15.27 0.26 13.36
C CYS A 116 -16.23 -0.90 13.65
N GLN A 117 -17.28 -1.07 12.84
CA GLN A 117 -18.25 -2.17 12.99
C GLN A 117 -17.53 -3.53 12.93
N GLN A 118 -16.63 -3.73 11.98
CA GLN A 118 -15.87 -4.98 11.85
C GLN A 118 -14.86 -5.17 13.00
N GLY A 119 -14.15 -4.11 13.36
CA GLY A 119 -13.14 -4.14 14.44
C GLY A 119 -13.74 -4.41 15.82
N VAL A 120 -14.92 -3.85 16.11
CA VAL A 120 -15.63 -4.04 17.37
C VAL A 120 -16.04 -5.48 17.59
N LEU A 121 -16.40 -6.23 16.54
CA LEU A 121 -16.69 -7.67 16.66
C LEU A 121 -15.47 -8.46 17.13
N THR A 122 -14.29 -8.10 16.66
CA THR A 122 -13.02 -8.70 17.12
C THR A 122 -12.72 -8.31 18.56
N LEU A 123 -12.85 -7.03 18.90
CA LEU A 123 -12.66 -6.53 20.27
C LEU A 123 -13.62 -7.20 21.25
N GLN A 124 -14.87 -7.35 20.89
CA GLN A 124 -15.88 -8.04 21.71
C GLN A 124 -15.45 -9.46 22.06
N LYS A 125 -15.00 -10.25 21.06
CA LYS A 125 -14.48 -11.61 21.28
C LYS A 125 -13.27 -11.66 22.21
N GLU A 126 -12.38 -10.66 22.13
CA GLU A 126 -11.22 -10.59 23.03
C GLU A 126 -11.62 -10.15 24.45
N LEU A 127 -12.58 -9.25 24.59
CA LEU A 127 -13.11 -8.84 25.88
C LEU A 127 -13.86 -9.97 26.61
N GLU A 128 -14.52 -10.87 25.91
CA GLU A 128 -15.18 -12.06 26.47
C GLU A 128 -14.18 -13.05 27.10
N LYS A 129 -12.92 -13.02 26.70
CA LYS A 129 -11.84 -13.85 27.26
C LYS A 129 -11.27 -13.31 28.59
N ILE A 130 -11.72 -12.15 29.05
CA ILE A 130 -11.22 -11.55 30.30
C ILE A 130 -11.42 -12.53 31.44
N THR A 131 -10.34 -12.88 32.13
CA THR A 131 -10.39 -13.67 33.36
C THR A 131 -10.61 -12.74 34.56
N ILE A 132 -11.73 -12.92 35.23
CA ILE A 132 -12.07 -12.18 36.45
C ILE A 132 -11.46 -12.89 37.65
N PRO A 133 -10.58 -12.23 38.44
CA PRO A 133 -9.94 -12.88 39.59
C PRO A 133 -10.94 -13.20 40.70
N ASN A 134 -10.73 -14.33 41.37
CA ASN A 134 -11.47 -14.67 42.57
C ASN A 134 -11.22 -13.61 43.64
N PHE A 135 -12.25 -13.29 44.41
CA PHE A 135 -12.09 -12.37 45.54
C PHE A 135 -12.79 -12.88 46.80
N SER A 136 -12.23 -12.58 47.92
CA SER A 136 -12.74 -12.98 49.24
C SER A 136 -12.62 -11.84 50.25
N GLY A 137 -13.37 -11.92 51.31
CA GLY A 137 -13.31 -10.94 52.37
C GLY A 137 -13.98 -11.41 53.63
N ASN A 138 -13.84 -10.60 54.68
CA ASN A 138 -14.49 -10.85 55.96
C ASN A 138 -15.69 -9.91 56.12
N PHE A 139 -16.69 -10.37 56.87
CA PHE A 139 -17.82 -9.55 57.25
C PHE A 139 -18.05 -9.62 58.77
N LYS A 140 -18.60 -8.55 59.30
CA LYS A 140 -19.09 -8.50 60.70
C LYS A 140 -20.51 -7.94 60.68
N ILE A 141 -21.48 -8.75 61.10
CA ILE A 141 -22.88 -8.35 61.17
C ILE A 141 -23.27 -8.26 62.62
N LYS A 142 -23.93 -7.14 62.99
CA LYS A 142 -24.49 -6.93 64.33
C LYS A 142 -25.42 -8.10 64.62
N TYR A 143 -25.30 -8.79 65.69
CA TYR A 143 -26.02 -10.01 66.11
C TYR A 143 -25.61 -11.34 65.46
N LEU A 144 -24.99 -11.33 64.25
CA LEU A 144 -24.55 -12.57 63.59
C LEU A 144 -23.06 -12.86 63.76
N GLY A 145 -22.24 -11.86 64.16
CA GLY A 145 -20.80 -11.99 64.38
C GLY A 145 -19.95 -11.91 63.09
N LYS A 146 -18.69 -12.40 63.17
CA LYS A 146 -17.71 -12.37 62.06
C LYS A 146 -17.86 -13.60 61.17
N GLY A 147 -17.70 -13.45 59.88
CA GLY A 147 -17.66 -14.53 58.88
C GLY A 147 -16.80 -14.17 57.69
N GLN A 148 -16.66 -15.11 56.78
CA GLN A 148 -15.89 -14.98 55.55
C GLN A 148 -16.78 -15.23 54.33
N TYR A 149 -16.51 -14.53 53.22
CA TYR A 149 -17.15 -14.77 51.94
C TYR A 149 -16.10 -14.89 50.84
N SER A 150 -16.45 -15.58 49.76
CA SER A 150 -15.61 -15.72 48.57
C SER A 150 -16.48 -15.84 47.34
N PHE A 151 -16.08 -15.14 46.28
CA PHE A 151 -16.62 -15.22 44.91
C PHE A 151 -15.58 -15.84 44.02
N PHE A 152 -15.95 -16.83 43.21
CA PHE A 152 -15.01 -17.61 42.43
C PHE A 152 -15.67 -18.23 41.20
N SER A 153 -14.87 -18.76 40.27
CA SER A 153 -15.34 -19.36 39.02
C SER A 153 -16.20 -18.37 38.20
N MET A 154 -15.76 -17.14 38.11
CA MET A 154 -16.46 -16.09 37.36
C MET A 154 -16.14 -16.22 35.88
N VAL A 155 -17.19 -16.32 35.05
CA VAL A 155 -17.08 -16.44 33.58
C VAL A 155 -17.96 -15.38 32.93
N ILE A 156 -17.42 -14.68 31.94
CA ILE A 156 -18.17 -13.75 31.12
C ILE A 156 -19.07 -14.59 30.18
N GLN A 157 -20.36 -14.33 30.19
CA GLN A 157 -21.35 -14.99 29.35
C GLN A 157 -21.57 -14.24 28.03
N GLY A 158 -21.27 -12.96 28.00
CA GLY A 158 -21.35 -12.13 26.83
C GLY A 158 -20.95 -10.69 27.16
N PHE A 159 -20.36 -10.06 26.15
CA PHE A 159 -19.99 -8.64 26.14
C PHE A 159 -20.71 -8.00 24.98
N ASN A 160 -21.40 -6.89 25.18
CA ASN A 160 -22.09 -6.17 24.10
C ASN A 160 -21.55 -4.75 23.98
N LEU A 161 -21.23 -4.31 22.75
CA LEU A 161 -20.64 -3.02 22.43
C LEU A 161 -21.53 -2.24 21.43
N PRO A 162 -22.73 -1.77 21.83
CA PRO A 162 -23.76 -1.29 20.91
C PRO A 162 -23.41 0.03 20.21
N ASN A 163 -22.85 1.00 20.93
CA ASN A 163 -22.60 2.36 20.47
C ASN A 163 -21.08 2.58 20.33
N SER A 164 -20.53 2.10 19.23
CA SER A 164 -19.09 2.18 18.94
C SER A 164 -18.84 3.10 17.76
N GLN A 165 -17.86 4.00 17.88
CA GLN A 165 -17.49 4.97 16.88
C GLN A 165 -15.98 5.19 16.88
N ILE A 166 -15.40 5.31 15.67
CA ILE A 166 -14.03 5.78 15.46
C ILE A 166 -14.08 7.14 14.77
N ARG A 167 -13.30 8.10 15.28
CA ARG A 167 -13.16 9.44 14.68
C ARG A 167 -11.69 9.76 14.46
N PRO A 168 -11.34 10.35 13.32
CA PRO A 168 -10.01 10.90 13.14
C PRO A 168 -9.88 12.20 13.96
N LEU A 169 -8.74 12.34 14.63
CA LEU A 169 -8.38 13.55 15.36
C LEU A 169 -7.17 14.18 14.68
N PRO A 170 -7.26 15.44 14.21
CA PRO A 170 -6.13 16.11 13.59
C PRO A 170 -4.89 16.04 14.48
N ASP A 171 -3.76 15.65 13.88
CA ASP A 171 -2.43 15.54 14.51
C ASP A 171 -2.33 14.55 15.69
N LYS A 172 -3.38 13.77 15.98
CA LYS A 172 -3.41 12.82 17.11
C LYS A 172 -3.73 11.36 16.71
N GLY A 173 -4.16 11.14 15.47
CA GLY A 173 -4.52 9.81 14.98
C GLY A 173 -6.03 9.53 15.04
N LEU A 174 -6.45 8.47 15.74
CA LEU A 174 -7.87 8.07 15.82
C LEU A 174 -8.33 7.99 17.28
N ASP A 175 -9.59 8.30 17.52
CA ASP A 175 -10.27 8.13 18.81
C ASP A 175 -11.39 7.10 18.69
N LEU A 176 -11.26 6.02 19.45
CA LEU A 176 -12.29 4.99 19.60
C LEU A 176 -13.15 5.32 20.83
N SER A 177 -14.43 5.54 20.60
CA SER A 177 -15.43 5.77 21.65
C SER A 177 -16.49 4.67 21.62
N ILE A 178 -16.65 3.96 22.73
CA ILE A 178 -17.71 2.96 22.94
C ILE A 178 -18.53 3.38 24.14
N ARG A 179 -19.85 3.42 23.99
CA ARG A 179 -20.79 3.85 25.03
C ARG A 179 -21.87 2.79 25.25
N ASP A 180 -22.41 2.79 26.45
CA ASP A 180 -23.52 1.92 26.87
C ASP A 180 -23.23 0.43 26.68
N ALA A 181 -21.96 0.05 26.73
CA ALA A 181 -21.59 -1.36 26.69
C ALA A 181 -22.04 -2.09 27.95
N SER A 182 -22.27 -3.40 27.80
CA SER A 182 -22.74 -4.23 28.89
C SER A 182 -22.06 -5.58 28.92
N ILE A 183 -21.92 -6.14 30.13
CA ILE A 183 -21.34 -7.46 30.37
C ILE A 183 -22.29 -8.30 31.23
N LYS A 184 -22.45 -9.57 30.89
CA LYS A 184 -23.10 -10.59 31.72
C LYS A 184 -22.06 -11.56 32.25
N ILE A 185 -21.99 -11.72 33.56
CA ILE A 185 -21.04 -12.59 34.22
C ILE A 185 -21.83 -13.59 35.09
N ARG A 186 -21.44 -14.87 35.03
CA ARG A 186 -21.93 -15.91 35.93
C ARG A 186 -20.79 -16.42 36.79
N GLY A 187 -21.08 -16.69 38.07
CA GLY A 187 -20.09 -17.20 39.00
C GLY A 187 -20.69 -17.96 40.18
N LYS A 188 -19.79 -18.39 41.06
CA LYS A 188 -20.14 -19.10 42.29
C LYS A 188 -19.71 -18.27 43.49
N TRP A 189 -20.49 -18.37 44.55
CA TRP A 189 -20.17 -17.76 45.83
C TRP A 189 -20.23 -18.75 46.96
N LYS A 190 -19.49 -18.51 48.04
CA LYS A 190 -19.57 -19.20 49.32
C LYS A 190 -19.40 -18.21 50.46
N ALA A 191 -20.12 -18.47 51.55
CA ALA A 191 -19.93 -17.76 52.80
C ALA A 191 -19.80 -18.78 53.93
N ARG A 192 -18.95 -18.49 54.90
CA ARG A 192 -18.72 -19.35 56.08
C ARG A 192 -18.75 -18.53 57.36
N LYS A 193 -19.49 -19.05 58.31
CA LYS A 193 -19.50 -18.53 59.68
C LYS A 193 -19.60 -19.71 60.64
N ASN A 194 -18.61 -19.92 61.50
CA ASN A 194 -18.50 -21.06 62.39
C ASN A 194 -18.82 -22.37 61.63
N PHE A 195 -19.90 -23.06 62.04
CA PHE A 195 -20.33 -24.31 61.41
C PHE A 195 -21.30 -24.12 60.25
N ILE A 196 -21.77 -22.90 59.98
CA ILE A 196 -22.67 -22.59 58.86
C ILE A 196 -21.86 -22.35 57.58
N LYS A 197 -22.10 -23.16 56.55
CA LYS A 197 -21.55 -23.01 55.20
C LYS A 197 -22.71 -22.75 54.25
N LEU A 198 -22.64 -21.65 53.53
CA LEU A 198 -23.61 -21.25 52.51
C LEU A 198 -22.90 -21.13 51.17
N GLY A 199 -23.61 -21.37 50.10
CA GLY A 199 -23.08 -21.20 48.75
C GLY A 199 -24.18 -21.30 47.71
N GLY A 200 -23.84 -20.87 46.52
CA GLY A 200 -24.77 -20.87 45.39
C GLY A 200 -24.13 -20.24 44.16
N ASN A 201 -24.96 -19.93 43.19
CA ASN A 201 -24.57 -19.23 41.99
C ASN A 201 -24.99 -17.75 42.06
N PHE A 202 -24.36 -16.92 41.27
CA PHE A 202 -24.78 -15.55 41.05
C PHE A 202 -24.67 -15.19 39.59
N ASP A 203 -25.57 -14.35 39.14
CA ASP A 203 -25.52 -13.67 37.85
C ASP A 203 -25.30 -12.18 38.10
N LEU A 204 -24.38 -11.58 37.34
CA LEU A 204 -24.00 -10.19 37.44
C LEU A 204 -24.18 -9.52 36.09
N SER A 205 -24.93 -8.43 36.06
CA SER A 205 -25.03 -7.52 34.93
C SER A 205 -24.26 -6.23 35.22
N VAL A 206 -23.34 -5.88 34.34
CA VAL A 206 -22.65 -4.58 34.35
C VAL A 206 -23.14 -3.78 33.17
N GLU A 207 -23.66 -2.60 33.41
CA GLU A 207 -24.32 -1.75 32.40
C GLU A 207 -23.73 -0.33 32.40
N GLY A 208 -23.86 0.35 31.24
CA GLY A 208 -23.35 1.70 31.06
C GLY A 208 -21.83 1.76 31.11
N ILE A 209 -21.17 0.78 30.48
CA ILE A 209 -19.72 0.78 30.35
C ILE A 209 -19.36 1.75 29.23
N SER A 210 -18.42 2.66 29.50
CA SER A 210 -17.78 3.53 28.52
C SER A 210 -16.33 3.11 28.35
N ILE A 211 -15.86 3.11 27.09
CA ILE A 211 -14.45 2.86 26.72
C ILE A 211 -14.03 3.96 25.78
N LEU A 212 -12.95 4.65 26.12
CA LEU A 212 -12.32 5.68 25.28
C LEU A 212 -10.87 5.26 25.05
N ALA A 213 -10.44 5.16 23.80
CA ALA A 213 -9.08 4.77 23.46
C ALA A 213 -8.53 5.62 22.31
N GLY A 214 -7.41 6.28 22.54
CA GLY A 214 -6.64 6.99 21.53
C GLY A 214 -5.71 6.02 20.79
N LEU A 215 -5.75 6.03 19.46
CA LEU A 215 -4.88 5.26 18.60
C LEU A 215 -3.93 6.20 17.87
N ASN A 216 -2.65 6.08 18.15
CA ASN A 216 -1.61 6.82 17.45
C ASN A 216 -1.18 6.06 16.21
N LEU A 217 -1.16 6.74 15.06
CA LEU A 217 -0.73 6.20 13.77
C LEU A 217 0.64 6.75 13.42
N GLY A 218 1.54 5.88 13.04
CA GLY A 218 2.89 6.20 12.64
C GLY A 218 3.33 5.39 11.44
N TYR A 219 4.61 5.46 11.14
CA TYR A 219 5.27 4.56 10.19
C TYR A 219 6.66 4.21 10.67
N ASP A 220 7.15 3.08 10.21
CA ASP A 220 8.53 2.66 10.41
C ASP A 220 9.36 3.06 9.18
N PRO A 221 10.30 4.03 9.31
CA PRO A 221 11.10 4.48 8.17
C PRO A 221 11.99 3.40 7.55
N ALA A 222 12.36 2.38 8.34
CA ALA A 222 13.23 1.31 7.86
C ALA A 222 12.49 0.31 6.96
N SER A 223 11.27 -0.05 7.32
CA SER A 223 10.43 -1.00 6.56
C SER A 223 9.40 -0.33 5.67
N GLY A 224 9.08 0.94 5.89
CA GLY A 224 8.02 1.68 5.18
C GLY A 224 6.60 1.29 5.57
N HIS A 225 6.42 0.41 6.56
CA HIS A 225 5.11 -0.03 7.03
C HIS A 225 4.44 0.99 7.95
N SER A 226 3.12 1.03 7.91
CA SER A 226 2.31 1.76 8.88
C SER A 226 2.37 1.08 10.25
N THR A 227 2.37 1.90 11.30
CA THR A 227 2.32 1.42 12.69
C THR A 227 1.10 2.00 13.40
N VAL A 228 0.55 1.24 14.35
CA VAL A 228 -0.54 1.68 15.20
C VAL A 228 -0.28 1.29 16.65
N THR A 229 -0.47 2.24 17.57
CA THR A 229 -0.31 2.02 19.01
C THR A 229 -1.48 2.63 19.76
N CYS A 230 -1.84 2.03 20.91
CA CYS A 230 -2.81 2.62 21.82
C CYS A 230 -2.09 3.67 22.70
N SER A 231 -2.34 4.95 22.44
CA SER A 231 -1.70 6.06 23.14
C SER A 231 -2.35 6.36 24.49
N SER A 232 -3.66 6.07 24.62
CA SER A 232 -4.41 6.26 25.85
C SER A 232 -5.59 5.28 25.90
N CYS A 233 -5.97 4.87 27.09
CA CYS A 233 -7.22 4.12 27.31
C CYS A 233 -7.81 4.50 28.66
N SER A 234 -9.10 4.79 28.65
CA SER A 234 -9.89 4.95 29.85
C SER A 234 -11.21 4.17 29.74
N SER A 235 -11.67 3.61 30.80
CA SER A 235 -12.99 3.00 30.86
C SER A 235 -13.73 3.40 32.13
N GLY A 236 -15.05 3.55 32.03
CA GLY A 236 -15.97 3.84 33.12
C GLY A 236 -17.06 2.79 33.21
N ILE A 237 -17.61 2.59 34.40
CA ILE A 237 -18.72 1.66 34.66
C ILE A 237 -19.75 2.39 35.50
N ASN A 238 -20.98 2.49 35.01
CA ASN A 238 -22.06 3.19 35.72
C ASN A 238 -22.77 2.31 36.72
N THR A 239 -23.25 1.14 36.29
CA THR A 239 -24.14 0.31 37.11
C THR A 239 -23.69 -1.15 37.16
N VAL A 240 -23.69 -1.71 38.35
CA VAL A 240 -23.46 -3.15 38.56
C VAL A 240 -24.69 -3.72 39.28
N ARG A 241 -25.34 -4.71 38.65
CA ARG A 241 -26.50 -5.40 39.25
C ARG A 241 -26.14 -6.86 39.51
N ILE A 242 -26.31 -7.30 40.74
CA ILE A 242 -26.06 -8.69 41.13
C ILE A 242 -27.38 -9.38 41.47
N HIS A 243 -27.59 -10.53 40.86
CA HIS A 243 -28.68 -11.46 41.19
C HIS A 243 -28.12 -12.76 41.75
N ILE A 244 -28.65 -13.22 42.86
CA ILE A 244 -28.12 -14.36 43.58
C ILE A 244 -29.17 -15.43 43.66
N SER A 245 -28.77 -16.67 43.38
CA SER A 245 -29.60 -17.85 43.42
C SER A 245 -29.00 -18.94 44.33
N GLY A 246 -29.85 -19.86 44.80
CA GLY A 246 -29.41 -21.05 45.51
C GLY A 246 -29.35 -20.95 47.05
N SER A 247 -29.85 -19.86 47.66
CA SER A 247 -29.95 -19.74 49.12
C SER A 247 -31.11 -18.85 49.53
N SER A 248 -31.89 -19.27 50.53
CA SER A 248 -32.92 -18.45 51.21
C SER A 248 -32.34 -17.23 51.93
N LEU A 249 -31.02 -17.17 52.09
CA LEU A 249 -30.29 -16.07 52.73
C LEU A 249 -29.67 -15.09 51.71
N GLY A 250 -30.25 -14.94 50.52
CA GLY A 250 -29.81 -13.96 49.50
C GLY A 250 -29.72 -12.53 50.02
N TRP A 251 -30.49 -12.17 51.05
CA TRP A 251 -30.41 -10.88 51.74
C TRP A 251 -29.01 -10.62 52.33
N LEU A 252 -28.27 -11.63 52.73
CA LEU A 252 -26.91 -11.49 53.29
C LEU A 252 -25.95 -10.88 52.30
N ILE A 253 -26.11 -11.13 51.02
CA ILE A 253 -25.24 -10.64 49.98
C ILE A 253 -25.57 -9.20 49.59
N GLN A 254 -26.80 -8.78 49.81
CA GLN A 254 -27.18 -7.35 49.72
C GLN A 254 -26.29 -6.47 50.59
N LEU A 255 -25.83 -6.99 51.75
CA LEU A 255 -24.92 -6.28 52.65
C LEU A 255 -23.52 -6.06 52.06
N PHE A 256 -23.11 -6.88 51.08
CA PHE A 256 -21.79 -6.78 50.43
C PHE A 256 -21.86 -6.17 49.04
N ARG A 257 -23.06 -5.87 48.57
CA ARG A 257 -23.30 -5.35 47.22
C ARG A 257 -22.36 -4.21 46.87
N LYS A 258 -22.31 -3.14 47.67
CA LYS A 258 -21.43 -1.97 47.42
C LYS A 258 -19.94 -2.34 47.34
N ARG A 259 -19.48 -3.30 48.14
CA ARG A 259 -18.09 -3.76 48.15
C ARG A 259 -17.76 -4.60 46.92
N ILE A 260 -18.67 -5.45 46.50
CA ILE A 260 -18.57 -6.25 45.29
C ILE A 260 -18.53 -5.31 44.05
N GLU A 261 -19.47 -4.36 44.01
CA GLU A 261 -19.54 -3.32 42.95
C GLU A 261 -18.22 -2.56 42.82
N SER A 262 -17.66 -2.07 43.94
CA SER A 262 -16.38 -1.31 43.92
C SER A 262 -15.18 -2.17 43.52
N LEU A 263 -15.10 -3.43 43.95
CA LEU A 263 -14.01 -4.33 43.58
C LEU A 263 -14.08 -4.71 42.10
N LEU A 264 -15.26 -5.03 41.60
CA LEU A 264 -15.49 -5.35 40.19
C LEU A 264 -15.24 -4.14 39.31
N GLN A 265 -15.73 -2.95 39.68
CA GLN A 265 -15.49 -1.71 38.94
C GLN A 265 -14.00 -1.46 38.75
N LYS A 266 -13.20 -1.50 39.82
CA LYS A 266 -11.74 -1.32 39.74
C LYS A 266 -11.05 -2.40 38.89
N SER A 267 -11.41 -3.67 39.06
CA SER A 267 -10.80 -4.78 38.36
C SER A 267 -11.14 -4.75 36.85
N MET A 268 -12.43 -4.54 36.54
CA MET A 268 -12.90 -4.53 35.15
C MET A 268 -12.39 -3.33 34.37
N THR A 269 -12.42 -2.11 34.95
CA THR A 269 -11.89 -0.92 34.31
C THR A 269 -10.43 -1.11 33.83
N ARG A 270 -9.57 -1.66 34.71
CA ARG A 270 -8.20 -1.94 34.33
C ARG A 270 -8.10 -3.04 33.28
N LYS A 271 -8.83 -4.15 33.44
CA LYS A 271 -8.79 -5.29 32.52
C LYS A 271 -9.32 -4.96 31.13
N ILE A 272 -10.34 -4.13 31.02
CA ILE A 272 -10.85 -3.64 29.73
C ILE A 272 -9.74 -2.90 28.97
N CYS A 273 -9.05 -1.95 29.60
CA CYS A 273 -7.96 -1.22 28.95
C CYS A 273 -6.73 -2.10 28.65
N GLU A 274 -6.40 -3.07 29.51
CA GLU A 274 -5.34 -4.06 29.20
C GLU A 274 -5.69 -4.84 27.92
N VAL A 275 -6.94 -5.29 27.76
CA VAL A 275 -7.39 -6.03 26.56
C VAL A 275 -7.45 -5.12 25.34
N VAL A 276 -7.96 -3.88 25.45
CA VAL A 276 -7.97 -2.93 24.33
C VAL A 276 -6.54 -2.69 23.83
N THR A 277 -5.61 -2.34 24.72
CA THR A 277 -4.20 -2.10 24.36
C THR A 277 -3.55 -3.35 23.75
N SER A 278 -3.78 -4.52 24.35
CA SER A 278 -3.28 -5.80 23.85
C SER A 278 -3.87 -6.16 22.48
N THR A 279 -5.16 -5.88 22.23
CA THR A 279 -5.81 -6.13 20.94
C THR A 279 -5.23 -5.25 19.84
N VAL A 280 -4.97 -3.98 20.13
CA VAL A 280 -4.30 -3.07 19.20
C VAL A 280 -2.91 -3.62 18.83
N SER A 281 -2.09 -3.99 19.81
CA SER A 281 -0.72 -4.45 19.56
C SER A 281 -0.64 -5.86 18.96
N SER A 282 -1.55 -6.79 19.32
CA SER A 282 -1.47 -8.19 18.89
C SER A 282 -2.35 -8.55 17.69
N LYS A 283 -3.34 -7.73 17.36
CA LYS A 283 -4.26 -7.96 16.23
C LYS A 283 -4.19 -6.86 15.19
N LEU A 284 -4.34 -5.60 15.59
CA LEU A 284 -4.40 -4.48 14.66
C LEU A 284 -3.01 -4.14 14.08
N GLN A 285 -1.97 -4.01 14.91
CA GLN A 285 -0.62 -3.72 14.45
C GLN A 285 -0.06 -4.76 13.47
N PRO A 286 -0.14 -6.08 13.71
CA PRO A 286 0.30 -7.07 12.74
C PRO A 286 -0.44 -6.99 11.41
N TYR A 287 -1.73 -6.64 11.43
CA TYR A 287 -2.53 -6.45 10.22
C TYR A 287 -1.95 -5.33 9.34
N PHE A 288 -1.57 -4.19 9.91
CA PHE A 288 -0.90 -3.11 9.15
C PHE A 288 0.45 -3.52 8.57
N GLN A 289 1.14 -4.46 9.20
CA GLN A 289 2.41 -5.00 8.70
C GLN A 289 2.25 -6.00 7.53
N THR A 290 1.04 -6.54 7.31
CA THR A 290 0.78 -7.44 6.16
C THR A 290 0.50 -6.69 4.86
N LEU A 291 0.29 -5.36 4.91
CA LEU A 291 0.09 -4.55 3.71
C LEU A 291 1.39 -4.52 2.88
N PRO A 292 1.34 -4.78 1.58
CA PRO A 292 2.55 -4.83 0.78
C PRO A 292 3.20 -3.44 0.67
N VAL A 293 4.45 -3.33 1.06
CA VAL A 293 5.26 -2.11 0.89
C VAL A 293 5.90 -2.08 -0.49
N THR A 294 6.29 -3.23 -1.01
CA THR A 294 6.81 -3.36 -2.38
C THR A 294 6.15 -4.54 -3.07
N THR A 295 5.87 -4.38 -4.35
CA THR A 295 5.27 -5.44 -5.19
C THR A 295 6.07 -5.58 -6.47
N LYS A 296 6.55 -6.79 -6.76
CA LYS A 296 7.15 -7.11 -8.05
C LYS A 296 6.03 -7.32 -9.07
N LEU A 297 6.08 -6.59 -10.19
CA LEU A 297 5.07 -6.69 -11.25
C LEU A 297 5.44 -7.71 -12.34
N ASP A 298 6.69 -7.64 -12.80
CA ASP A 298 7.22 -8.50 -13.86
C ASP A 298 8.73 -8.73 -13.68
N LYS A 299 9.43 -9.03 -14.77
CA LYS A 299 10.89 -9.25 -14.76
C LYS A 299 11.71 -7.95 -14.73
N VAL A 300 11.08 -6.81 -15.03
CA VAL A 300 11.73 -5.50 -15.20
C VAL A 300 11.50 -4.61 -13.99
N ALA A 301 10.25 -4.52 -13.53
CA ALA A 301 9.81 -3.50 -12.60
C ALA A 301 9.08 -4.04 -11.36
N GLY A 302 9.22 -3.33 -10.27
CA GLY A 302 8.39 -3.39 -9.08
C GLY A 302 7.81 -2.02 -8.75
N VAL A 303 6.87 -1.99 -7.82
CA VAL A 303 6.27 -0.77 -7.26
C VAL A 303 6.58 -0.66 -5.78
N ASP A 304 6.95 0.54 -5.36
CA ASP A 304 7.19 0.91 -3.97
C ASP A 304 5.98 1.69 -3.42
N TYR A 305 5.26 1.06 -2.49
CA TYR A 305 4.11 1.62 -1.77
C TYR A 305 4.47 2.03 -0.34
N SER A 306 5.76 2.13 0.00
CA SER A 306 6.19 2.56 1.34
C SER A 306 5.60 3.92 1.71
N LEU A 307 5.35 4.14 2.99
CA LEU A 307 4.92 5.44 3.49
C LEU A 307 6.05 6.47 3.37
N VAL A 308 5.73 7.67 2.89
CA VAL A 308 6.67 8.81 2.86
C VAL A 308 6.56 9.68 4.11
N ALA A 309 5.47 9.54 4.86
CA ALA A 309 5.20 10.24 6.11
C ALA A 309 4.19 9.45 6.96
N PRO A 310 4.04 9.75 8.27
CA PRO A 310 2.98 9.16 9.09
C PRO A 310 1.59 9.40 8.48
N PRO A 311 0.63 8.46 8.65
CA PRO A 311 -0.75 8.69 8.24
C PRO A 311 -1.30 9.97 8.83
N ARG A 312 -1.97 10.77 8.01
CA ARG A 312 -2.48 12.09 8.37
C ARG A 312 -3.98 12.05 8.67
N ALA A 313 -4.35 12.31 9.91
CA ALA A 313 -5.74 12.49 10.30
C ALA A 313 -6.18 13.94 10.06
N THR A 314 -7.34 14.13 9.48
CA THR A 314 -8.07 15.40 9.37
C THR A 314 -9.36 15.34 10.18
N ALA A 315 -10.25 16.31 10.07
CA ALA A 315 -11.52 16.28 10.83
C ALA A 315 -12.42 15.06 10.47
N ASN A 316 -12.42 14.63 9.20
CA ASN A 316 -13.34 13.61 8.68
C ASN A 316 -12.65 12.48 7.89
N ASN A 317 -11.34 12.55 7.73
CA ASN A 317 -10.61 11.63 6.86
C ASN A 317 -9.31 11.19 7.50
N LEU A 318 -8.84 10.04 7.07
CA LEU A 318 -7.52 9.51 7.37
C LEU A 318 -6.80 9.21 6.06
N ASP A 319 -5.63 9.83 5.86
CA ASP A 319 -4.83 9.72 4.64
C ASP A 319 -3.54 8.95 4.90
N TRP A 320 -3.26 7.93 4.06
CA TRP A 320 -1.98 7.27 3.93
C TRP A 320 -1.23 7.87 2.75
N LEU A 321 -0.02 8.36 3.01
CA LEU A 321 0.84 9.04 2.04
C LEU A 321 1.87 8.04 1.52
N LEU A 322 1.60 7.42 0.37
CA LEU A 322 2.39 6.35 -0.19
C LEU A 322 3.37 6.91 -1.24
N LYS A 323 4.56 6.34 -1.30
CA LYS A 323 5.57 6.71 -2.29
C LYS A 323 5.03 6.57 -3.71
N GLY A 324 4.38 5.45 -4.03
CA GLY A 324 3.75 5.23 -5.32
C GLY A 324 4.75 5.42 -6.47
N GLU A 325 5.82 4.64 -6.48
CA GLU A 325 6.94 4.79 -7.42
C GLU A 325 7.31 3.45 -8.03
N PHE A 326 7.41 3.39 -9.35
CA PHE A 326 8.01 2.25 -10.02
C PHE A 326 9.53 2.29 -9.87
N PHE A 327 10.13 1.13 -9.68
CA PHE A 327 11.58 0.97 -9.62
C PHE A 327 12.05 -0.22 -10.47
N SER A 328 13.25 -0.10 -11.02
CA SER A 328 13.89 -1.20 -11.75
C SER A 328 14.37 -2.28 -10.80
N LEU A 329 14.10 -3.54 -11.13
CA LEU A 329 14.60 -4.70 -10.36
C LEU A 329 16.10 -4.94 -10.59
N ALA A 330 16.66 -4.49 -11.71
CA ALA A 330 18.08 -4.63 -12.02
C ALA A 330 18.92 -3.54 -11.33
N HIS A 331 18.48 -2.26 -11.43
CA HIS A 331 19.18 -1.11 -10.87
C HIS A 331 18.19 -0.10 -10.31
N ARG A 332 18.01 -0.10 -8.99
CA ARG A 332 17.14 0.87 -8.32
C ARG A 332 17.80 2.24 -8.33
N SER A 333 17.26 3.17 -9.09
CA SER A 333 17.70 4.57 -9.15
C SER A 333 16.48 5.48 -9.02
N PRO A 334 16.56 6.61 -8.29
CA PRO A 334 15.45 7.56 -8.21
C PRO A 334 15.15 8.14 -9.60
N PRO A 335 13.88 8.43 -9.90
CA PRO A 335 13.51 9.15 -11.12
C PRO A 335 14.02 10.59 -11.07
N PRO A 336 14.29 11.24 -12.23
CA PRO A 336 14.81 12.60 -12.28
C PRO A 336 13.74 13.69 -12.10
N PHE A 337 12.58 13.35 -11.55
CA PHE A 337 11.44 14.22 -11.30
C PHE A 337 10.75 13.84 -9.99
N ALA A 338 10.04 14.79 -9.39
CA ALA A 338 9.36 14.64 -8.11
C ALA A 338 7.82 14.55 -8.29
N PRO A 339 7.10 13.91 -7.35
CA PRO A 339 5.64 13.88 -7.38
C PRO A 339 5.02 15.26 -7.11
N PRO A 340 3.92 15.61 -7.81
CA PRO A 340 3.17 16.83 -7.58
C PRO A 340 2.40 16.77 -6.26
N ALA A 341 1.94 17.92 -5.77
CA ALA A 341 1.01 17.97 -4.65
C ALA A 341 -0.40 17.55 -5.08
N LEU A 342 -1.02 16.63 -4.35
CA LEU A 342 -2.36 16.13 -4.66
C LEU A 342 -3.42 16.90 -3.86
N ALA A 343 -4.22 17.71 -4.54
CA ALA A 343 -5.31 18.48 -3.95
C ALA A 343 -6.63 17.70 -4.05
N PHE A 344 -6.96 16.92 -3.02
CA PHE A 344 -8.21 16.17 -2.96
C PHE A 344 -9.43 17.11 -2.85
N PRO A 345 -10.55 16.79 -3.53
CA PRO A 345 -11.79 17.54 -3.36
C PRO A 345 -12.31 17.41 -1.92
N SER A 346 -13.17 18.35 -1.50
CA SER A 346 -13.78 18.35 -0.16
C SER A 346 -14.91 17.33 -0.03
N ASP A 347 -15.64 17.07 -1.11
CA ASP A 347 -16.84 16.23 -1.09
C ASP A 347 -16.47 14.75 -1.29
N HIS A 348 -16.90 13.92 -0.34
CA HIS A 348 -16.61 12.50 -0.31
C HIS A 348 -17.86 11.70 0.06
N ASP A 349 -18.40 10.94 -0.90
CA ASP A 349 -19.58 10.09 -0.74
C ASP A 349 -19.24 8.59 -0.67
N ARG A 350 -17.99 8.21 -0.95
CA ARG A 350 -17.47 6.84 -0.88
C ARG A 350 -16.72 6.58 0.43
N MET A 351 -16.53 5.30 0.74
CA MET A 351 -15.80 4.87 1.94
C MET A 351 -14.30 5.11 1.81
N VAL A 352 -13.75 4.87 0.62
CA VAL A 352 -12.32 5.03 0.34
C VAL A 352 -12.09 5.78 -0.96
N TYR A 353 -10.98 6.52 -1.00
CA TYR A 353 -10.48 7.18 -2.20
C TYR A 353 -8.99 6.88 -2.37
N LEU A 354 -8.58 6.69 -3.63
CA LEU A 354 -7.19 6.55 -4.02
C LEU A 354 -6.87 7.62 -5.05
N GLY A 355 -6.01 8.58 -4.67
CA GLY A 355 -5.45 9.57 -5.59
C GLY A 355 -4.14 9.05 -6.15
N ILE A 356 -4.10 8.78 -7.45
CA ILE A 356 -2.93 8.25 -8.15
C ILE A 356 -2.38 9.37 -9.02
N SER A 357 -1.19 9.88 -8.68
CA SER A 357 -0.57 10.98 -9.41
C SER A 357 -0.06 10.54 -10.79
N GLU A 358 0.11 11.52 -11.69
CA GLU A 358 0.82 11.29 -12.96
C GLU A 358 2.28 10.80 -12.73
N TYR A 359 2.89 11.16 -11.60
CA TYR A 359 4.19 10.66 -11.19
C TYR A 359 4.26 9.14 -11.16
N PHE A 360 3.26 8.47 -10.60
CA PHE A 360 3.18 7.01 -10.55
C PHE A 360 3.33 6.39 -11.94
N PHE A 361 2.57 6.88 -12.91
CA PHE A 361 2.61 6.37 -14.29
C PHE A 361 3.89 6.79 -15.03
N ASN A 362 4.38 8.01 -14.78
CA ASN A 362 5.59 8.52 -15.41
C ASN A 362 6.84 7.79 -14.93
N THR A 363 6.87 7.34 -13.66
CA THR A 363 7.95 6.47 -13.16
C THR A 363 7.93 5.09 -13.83
N ALA A 364 6.75 4.55 -14.16
CA ALA A 364 6.66 3.33 -14.95
C ALA A 364 7.28 3.53 -16.35
N GLY A 365 6.86 4.58 -17.06
CA GLY A 365 7.43 4.94 -18.37
C GLY A 365 8.95 5.05 -18.35
N PHE A 366 9.48 5.72 -17.34
CA PHE A 366 10.92 5.90 -17.13
C PHE A 366 11.66 4.56 -16.89
N VAL A 367 11.12 3.70 -16.02
CA VAL A 367 11.75 2.41 -15.69
C VAL A 367 11.75 1.47 -16.89
N TYR A 368 10.63 1.33 -17.58
CA TYR A 368 10.53 0.45 -18.76
C TYR A 368 11.32 0.96 -19.95
N GLN A 369 11.39 2.27 -20.17
CA GLN A 369 12.19 2.86 -21.23
C GLN A 369 13.69 2.65 -20.96
N LYS A 370 14.15 2.96 -19.76
CA LYS A 370 15.56 2.74 -19.37
C LYS A 370 15.99 1.27 -19.42
N ALA A 371 15.08 0.36 -19.16
CA ALA A 371 15.34 -1.08 -19.26
C ALA A 371 15.33 -1.59 -20.72
N GLY A 372 15.06 -0.73 -21.70
CA GLY A 372 14.92 -1.14 -23.11
C GLY A 372 13.72 -2.06 -23.35
N ALA A 373 12.73 -2.06 -22.44
CA ALA A 373 11.56 -2.92 -22.52
C ALA A 373 10.42 -2.36 -23.40
N LEU A 374 10.53 -1.08 -23.77
CA LEU A 374 9.59 -0.43 -24.69
C LEU A 374 10.10 -0.50 -26.13
N ASN A 375 10.27 -1.71 -26.61
CA ASN A 375 10.65 -1.98 -28.00
C ASN A 375 9.70 -3.00 -28.65
N LEU A 376 9.63 -2.96 -29.95
CA LEU A 376 8.83 -3.85 -30.78
C LEU A 376 9.54 -4.10 -32.11
N THR A 377 9.71 -5.36 -32.46
CA THR A 377 10.09 -5.76 -33.83
C THR A 377 8.83 -6.13 -34.57
N LEU A 378 8.49 -5.41 -35.64
CA LEU A 378 7.35 -5.68 -36.50
C LEU A 378 7.83 -6.30 -37.81
N ARG A 379 7.22 -7.44 -38.21
CA ARG A 379 7.45 -8.14 -39.47
C ARG A 379 6.14 -8.33 -40.22
N ASP A 380 6.22 -8.64 -41.51
CA ASP A 380 5.05 -8.80 -42.36
C ASP A 380 4.11 -9.92 -41.91
N ASP A 381 4.63 -11.01 -41.34
CA ASP A 381 3.86 -12.14 -40.81
C ASP A 381 3.01 -11.75 -39.56
N MET A 382 3.34 -10.67 -38.87
CA MET A 382 2.59 -10.13 -37.74
C MET A 382 1.39 -9.24 -38.16
N ILE A 383 1.31 -8.89 -39.45
CA ILE A 383 0.24 -8.07 -40.01
C ILE A 383 -0.92 -8.96 -40.43
N PRO A 384 -2.19 -8.63 -40.06
CA PRO A 384 -3.34 -9.40 -40.49
C PRO A 384 -3.36 -9.60 -42.02
N LYS A 385 -3.69 -10.82 -42.47
CA LYS A 385 -3.68 -11.15 -43.90
C LYS A 385 -4.67 -10.32 -44.72
N GLU A 386 -5.73 -9.88 -44.09
CA GLU A 386 -6.82 -9.08 -44.66
C GLU A 386 -6.40 -7.59 -44.83
N SER A 387 -5.29 -7.20 -44.20
CA SER A 387 -4.79 -5.83 -44.30
C SER A 387 -4.23 -5.53 -45.69
N LYS A 388 -4.58 -4.38 -46.23
CA LYS A 388 -3.99 -3.82 -47.45
C LYS A 388 -2.55 -3.33 -47.24
N PHE A 389 -2.17 -3.07 -45.99
CA PHE A 389 -0.82 -2.70 -45.61
C PHE A 389 0.05 -3.95 -45.52
N ARG A 390 1.20 -3.93 -46.20
CA ARG A 390 2.19 -5.02 -46.17
C ARG A 390 3.58 -4.44 -45.88
N LEU A 391 4.38 -5.19 -45.15
CA LEU A 391 5.74 -4.79 -44.80
C LEU A 391 6.73 -5.38 -45.82
N THR A 392 6.65 -4.87 -47.05
CA THR A 392 7.49 -5.30 -48.16
C THR A 392 8.07 -4.09 -48.92
N THR A 393 9.26 -4.21 -49.47
CA THR A 393 9.90 -3.17 -50.30
C THR A 393 9.05 -2.83 -51.53
N LYS A 394 8.25 -3.77 -52.06
CA LYS A 394 7.29 -3.53 -53.13
C LYS A 394 6.20 -2.55 -52.69
N PHE A 395 5.60 -2.75 -51.50
CA PHE A 395 4.59 -1.84 -50.97
C PHE A 395 5.18 -0.45 -50.67
N PHE A 396 6.30 -0.43 -49.93
CA PHE A 396 6.98 0.83 -49.60
C PHE A 396 7.54 1.53 -50.78
N GLY A 397 7.91 0.82 -51.86
CA GLY A 397 8.39 1.40 -53.13
C GLY A 397 7.34 2.22 -53.88
N ILE A 398 6.02 2.02 -53.56
CA ILE A 398 4.95 2.89 -54.08
C ILE A 398 5.04 4.29 -53.45
N LEU A 399 5.47 4.35 -52.17
CA LEU A 399 5.59 5.58 -51.41
C LEU A 399 6.99 6.20 -51.51
N ILE A 400 8.01 5.35 -51.56
CA ILE A 400 9.42 5.68 -51.63
C ILE A 400 10.06 4.86 -52.75
N PRO A 401 10.08 5.37 -54.00
CA PRO A 401 10.58 4.63 -55.17
C PRO A 401 12.00 4.06 -55.03
N GLN A 402 12.84 4.75 -54.28
CA GLN A 402 14.24 4.34 -54.00
C GLN A 402 14.29 2.96 -53.31
N VAL A 403 13.35 2.66 -52.42
CA VAL A 403 13.26 1.35 -51.70
C VAL A 403 13.11 0.21 -52.71
N ALA A 404 12.15 0.30 -53.62
CA ALA A 404 11.91 -0.76 -54.62
C ALA A 404 13.08 -0.84 -55.66
N LYS A 405 13.74 0.28 -55.96
CA LYS A 405 14.86 0.31 -56.89
C LYS A 405 16.10 -0.37 -56.31
N MET A 406 16.42 -0.11 -55.04
CA MET A 406 17.59 -0.67 -54.36
C MET A 406 17.37 -2.10 -53.88
N PHE A 407 16.17 -2.39 -53.40
CA PHE A 407 15.80 -3.66 -52.78
C PHE A 407 14.53 -4.24 -53.43
N PRO A 408 14.59 -4.75 -54.66
CA PRO A 408 13.41 -5.25 -55.38
C PRO A 408 12.83 -6.49 -54.68
N ASP A 409 11.52 -6.51 -54.45
CA ASP A 409 10.69 -7.61 -54.00
C ASP A 409 11.17 -8.33 -52.73
N MET A 410 11.62 -7.56 -51.74
CA MET A 410 12.10 -8.05 -50.44
C MET A 410 11.07 -7.85 -49.32
N GLN A 411 11.15 -8.69 -48.29
CA GLN A 411 10.46 -8.46 -47.03
C GLN A 411 11.14 -7.33 -46.24
N MET A 412 10.36 -6.66 -45.37
CA MET A 412 10.89 -5.62 -44.50
C MET A 412 10.67 -5.95 -43.02
N GLN A 413 11.48 -5.36 -42.17
CA GLN A 413 11.34 -5.40 -40.72
C GLN A 413 11.43 -3.97 -40.18
N LEU A 414 10.54 -3.63 -39.24
CA LEU A 414 10.66 -2.42 -38.44
C LEU A 414 11.12 -2.77 -37.04
N PHE A 415 12.14 -2.06 -36.55
CA PHE A 415 12.51 -2.07 -35.15
C PHE A 415 12.12 -0.73 -34.55
N ILE A 416 11.20 -0.77 -33.59
CA ILE A 416 10.57 0.40 -32.99
C ILE A 416 10.96 0.41 -31.50
N TRP A 417 11.43 1.55 -30.99
CA TRP A 417 11.75 1.70 -29.56
C TRP A 417 11.39 3.10 -29.05
N ALA A 418 11.15 3.22 -27.74
CA ALA A 418 10.93 4.50 -27.10
C ALA A 418 12.28 5.27 -26.98
N SER A 419 12.42 6.36 -27.69
CA SER A 419 13.61 7.24 -27.61
C SER A 419 13.60 8.09 -26.34
N LEU A 420 12.41 8.47 -25.87
CA LEU A 420 12.17 9.17 -24.60
C LEU A 420 11.21 8.39 -23.71
N PRO A 421 11.30 8.55 -22.37
CA PRO A 421 10.28 8.01 -21.48
C PRO A 421 8.89 8.55 -21.84
N PRO A 422 7.86 7.70 -21.97
CA PRO A 422 6.49 8.16 -22.16
C PRO A 422 6.07 9.12 -21.05
N LYS A 423 5.39 10.21 -21.39
CA LYS A 423 4.94 11.22 -20.44
C LYS A 423 3.43 11.31 -20.43
N LEU A 424 2.82 10.90 -19.31
CA LEU A 424 1.40 11.09 -19.03
C LEU A 424 1.20 12.41 -18.30
N THR A 425 0.19 13.18 -18.72
CA THR A 425 -0.30 14.38 -18.03
C THR A 425 -1.78 14.23 -17.74
N MET A 426 -2.20 14.67 -16.57
CA MET A 426 -3.57 14.56 -16.11
C MET A 426 -4.18 15.94 -15.89
N LYS A 427 -5.36 16.15 -16.46
CA LYS A 427 -6.13 17.39 -16.34
C LYS A 427 -7.61 17.04 -16.09
N PRO A 428 -8.42 17.96 -15.55
CA PRO A 428 -9.85 17.74 -15.42
C PRO A 428 -10.56 17.39 -16.73
N SER A 429 -9.99 17.81 -17.89
CA SER A 429 -10.50 17.49 -19.22
C SER A 429 -10.18 16.08 -19.72
N GLY A 430 -9.23 15.38 -19.11
CA GLY A 430 -8.79 14.06 -19.54
C GLY A 430 -7.31 13.77 -19.26
N LEU A 431 -6.84 12.66 -19.78
CA LEU A 431 -5.47 12.18 -19.65
C LEU A 431 -4.81 12.18 -21.04
N ASP A 432 -3.67 12.85 -21.15
CA ASP A 432 -2.88 12.95 -22.39
C ASP A 432 -1.56 12.19 -22.20
N LEU A 433 -1.23 11.30 -23.14
CA LEU A 433 0.03 10.55 -23.17
C LEU A 433 0.85 10.97 -24.40
N ILE A 434 2.03 11.48 -24.15
CA ILE A 434 3.02 11.77 -25.20
C ILE A 434 3.99 10.60 -25.26
N PHE A 435 4.18 10.07 -26.47
CA PHE A 435 5.07 8.95 -26.71
C PHE A 435 5.96 9.23 -27.93
N VAL A 436 7.28 9.30 -27.74
CA VAL A 436 8.26 9.51 -28.79
C VAL A 436 8.95 8.19 -29.09
N LEU A 437 8.80 7.72 -30.32
CA LEU A 437 9.33 6.46 -30.80
C LEU A 437 10.30 6.68 -31.94
N ASP A 438 11.43 6.02 -31.91
CA ASP A 438 12.30 5.84 -33.07
C ASP A 438 11.95 4.52 -33.77
N THR A 439 11.95 4.53 -35.10
CA THR A 439 11.63 3.40 -35.94
C THR A 439 12.67 3.24 -37.03
N GLN A 440 13.51 2.20 -36.90
CA GLN A 440 14.46 1.80 -37.94
C GLN A 440 13.80 0.79 -38.88
N ALA A 441 13.74 1.12 -40.14
CA ALA A 441 13.31 0.23 -41.21
C ALA A 441 14.48 -0.54 -41.78
N PHE A 442 14.29 -1.84 -42.03
CA PHE A 442 15.28 -2.72 -42.66
C PHE A 442 14.67 -3.47 -43.84
N ALA A 443 15.45 -3.72 -44.88
CA ALA A 443 15.19 -4.75 -45.86
C ALA A 443 15.77 -6.08 -45.35
N ILE A 444 15.04 -7.19 -45.53
CA ILE A 444 15.52 -8.55 -45.22
C ILE A 444 16.10 -9.14 -46.49
N LEU A 445 17.43 -9.25 -46.52
CA LEU A 445 18.13 -9.80 -47.68
C LEU A 445 17.93 -11.32 -47.78
N PRO A 446 18.19 -11.95 -48.98
CA PRO A 446 18.04 -13.41 -49.17
C PRO A 446 18.85 -14.27 -48.20
N ASN A 447 19.98 -13.77 -47.71
CA ASN A 447 20.82 -14.40 -46.68
C ASN A 447 20.30 -14.17 -45.24
N SER A 448 19.11 -13.59 -45.07
CA SER A 448 18.47 -13.23 -43.80
C SER A 448 19.21 -12.10 -43.02
N SER A 449 20.20 -11.43 -43.60
CA SER A 449 20.76 -10.24 -43.00
C SER A 449 19.80 -9.05 -43.16
N LEU A 450 19.96 -8.05 -42.26
CA LEU A 450 19.15 -6.84 -42.25
C LEU A 450 19.99 -5.70 -42.81
N ASP A 451 19.47 -5.01 -43.84
CA ASP A 451 20.07 -3.84 -44.42
C ASP A 451 19.25 -2.59 -44.04
N PRO A 452 19.85 -1.57 -43.40
CA PRO A 452 19.12 -0.39 -42.96
C PRO A 452 18.64 0.44 -44.17
N LEU A 453 17.41 0.95 -44.06
CA LEU A 453 16.79 1.77 -45.08
C LEU A 453 16.67 3.23 -44.64
N PHE A 454 16.00 3.43 -43.51
CA PHE A 454 15.78 4.75 -42.94
C PHE A 454 15.37 4.68 -41.47
N LEU A 455 15.67 5.77 -40.75
CA LEU A 455 15.27 5.99 -39.36
C LEU A 455 14.25 7.13 -39.29
N LEU A 456 13.09 6.83 -38.74
CA LEU A 456 12.02 7.79 -38.49
C LEU A 456 11.87 8.05 -37.01
N GLU A 457 11.58 9.29 -36.63
CA GLU A 457 11.01 9.63 -35.33
C GLU A 457 9.48 9.75 -35.45
N MET A 458 8.75 9.15 -34.55
CA MET A 458 7.29 9.22 -34.45
C MET A 458 6.91 9.90 -33.14
N ASN A 459 6.31 11.08 -33.24
CA ASN A 459 5.75 11.80 -32.10
C ASN A 459 4.25 11.54 -32.02
N LEU A 460 3.81 10.80 -30.99
CA LEU A 460 2.42 10.43 -30.77
C LEU A 460 1.83 11.20 -29.59
N ASN A 461 0.70 11.86 -29.86
CA ASN A 461 -0.18 12.37 -28.80
C ASN A 461 -1.39 11.44 -28.75
N LEU A 462 -1.64 10.89 -27.57
CA LEU A 462 -2.68 9.89 -27.32
C LEU A 462 -3.57 10.35 -26.18
N SER A 463 -4.87 10.29 -26.36
CA SER A 463 -5.82 10.37 -25.25
C SER A 463 -5.92 9.03 -24.54
N VAL A 464 -5.91 9.05 -23.21
CA VAL A 464 -6.04 7.86 -22.38
C VAL A 464 -7.41 7.84 -21.73
N VAL A 465 -8.22 6.83 -22.05
CA VAL A 465 -9.48 6.57 -21.37
C VAL A 465 -9.23 5.52 -20.30
N VAL A 466 -9.53 5.88 -19.05
CA VAL A 466 -9.33 4.99 -17.89
C VAL A 466 -10.68 4.50 -17.39
N GLY A 467 -10.75 3.24 -17.01
CA GLY A 467 -11.88 2.61 -16.37
C GLY A 467 -11.44 1.78 -15.18
N ALA A 468 -12.40 1.38 -14.35
CA ALA A 468 -12.17 0.49 -13.24
C ALA A 468 -13.06 -0.75 -13.36
N LYS A 469 -12.48 -1.93 -13.11
CA LYS A 469 -13.20 -3.20 -13.12
C LYS A 469 -12.78 -4.03 -11.92
N SER A 470 -13.67 -4.15 -10.93
CA SER A 470 -13.40 -4.84 -9.67
C SER A 470 -12.13 -4.32 -8.98
N ASP A 471 -11.07 -5.10 -8.96
CA ASP A 471 -9.78 -4.83 -8.35
C ASP A 471 -8.73 -4.23 -9.32
N ARG A 472 -9.13 -3.85 -10.56
CA ARG A 472 -8.20 -3.45 -11.61
C ARG A 472 -8.56 -2.11 -12.25
N LEU A 473 -7.53 -1.33 -12.55
CA LEU A 473 -7.63 -0.20 -13.48
C LEU A 473 -7.41 -0.72 -14.90
N ILE A 474 -8.34 -0.42 -15.80
CA ILE A 474 -8.24 -0.73 -17.22
C ILE A 474 -8.05 0.55 -18.03
N GLY A 475 -7.42 0.45 -19.19
CA GLY A 475 -7.14 1.59 -20.05
C GLY A 475 -7.44 1.32 -21.52
N GLU A 476 -7.64 2.40 -22.25
CA GLU A 476 -7.74 2.45 -23.72
C GLU A 476 -6.99 3.66 -24.22
N LEU A 477 -6.17 3.49 -25.25
CA LEU A 477 -5.45 4.57 -25.94
C LEU A 477 -6.18 4.91 -27.23
N ARG A 478 -6.32 6.22 -27.51
CA ARG A 478 -6.85 6.76 -28.76
C ARG A 478 -5.82 7.71 -29.34
N LEU A 479 -5.59 7.62 -30.65
CA LEU A 479 -4.66 8.49 -31.35
C LEU A 479 -5.31 9.84 -31.63
N ASP A 480 -4.75 10.93 -31.10
CA ASP A 480 -5.17 12.30 -31.39
C ASP A 480 -4.31 12.89 -32.51
N LYS A 481 -2.99 12.74 -32.39
CA LYS A 481 -2.04 13.27 -33.36
C LYS A 481 -0.82 12.38 -33.48
N LEU A 482 -0.33 12.21 -34.71
CA LEU A 482 0.92 11.53 -35.01
C LEU A 482 1.69 12.39 -36.01
N LEU A 483 2.96 12.64 -35.70
CA LEU A 483 3.90 13.35 -36.59
C LEU A 483 5.09 12.43 -36.85
N LEU A 484 5.53 12.39 -38.11
CA LEU A 484 6.72 11.69 -38.53
C LEU A 484 7.81 12.70 -38.89
N GLU A 485 9.04 12.37 -38.53
CA GLU A 485 10.25 13.08 -38.95
C GLU A 485 11.30 12.10 -39.44
N LEU A 486 11.97 12.42 -40.56
CA LEU A 486 13.07 11.62 -41.08
C LEU A 486 14.35 12.02 -40.36
N LYS A 487 14.91 11.15 -39.52
CA LYS A 487 16.17 11.37 -38.79
C LYS A 487 17.38 11.01 -39.66
N HIS A 488 17.28 9.89 -40.39
CA HIS A 488 18.36 9.40 -41.26
C HIS A 488 17.80 8.54 -42.39
N SER A 489 18.51 8.54 -43.54
CA SER A 489 18.15 7.71 -44.68
C SER A 489 19.39 7.19 -45.41
N ASP A 490 19.49 5.85 -45.51
CA ASP A 490 20.54 5.13 -46.24
C ASP A 490 20.18 4.98 -47.73
N ILE A 491 18.92 5.30 -48.09
CA ILE A 491 18.39 5.18 -49.47
C ILE A 491 18.30 6.55 -50.21
N GLY A 492 18.84 7.59 -49.58
CA GLY A 492 18.74 8.97 -50.09
C GLY A 492 17.52 9.73 -49.55
N PRO A 493 17.39 11.02 -49.86
CA PRO A 493 16.33 11.87 -49.32
C PRO A 493 14.98 11.50 -49.94
N PHE A 494 13.92 11.49 -49.11
CA PHE A 494 12.53 11.32 -49.50
C PHE A 494 11.59 12.12 -48.59
N SER A 495 10.37 12.42 -49.06
CA SER A 495 9.35 13.04 -48.24
C SER A 495 8.60 12.01 -47.36
N VAL A 496 8.43 12.32 -46.08
CA VAL A 496 7.68 11.46 -45.13
C VAL A 496 6.16 11.60 -45.24
N GLU A 497 5.65 12.56 -46.03
CA GLU A 497 4.21 12.86 -46.13
C GLU A 497 3.35 11.66 -46.56
N SER A 498 3.86 10.90 -47.57
CA SER A 498 3.18 9.67 -48.01
C SER A 498 3.16 8.60 -46.95
N LEU A 499 4.24 8.44 -46.18
CA LEU A 499 4.31 7.52 -45.03
C LEU A 499 3.42 8.00 -43.89
N GLN A 500 3.35 9.30 -43.63
CA GLN A 500 2.48 9.88 -42.62
C GLN A 500 1.01 9.44 -42.81
N SER A 501 0.53 9.48 -44.04
CA SER A 501 -0.84 9.07 -44.38
C SER A 501 -1.08 7.56 -44.10
N VAL A 502 -0.11 6.72 -44.45
CA VAL A 502 -0.19 5.28 -44.20
C VAL A 502 -0.13 4.98 -42.72
N ILE A 503 0.77 5.59 -41.97
CA ILE A 503 0.92 5.33 -40.53
C ILE A 503 -0.27 5.88 -39.74
N ASN A 504 -0.86 7.01 -40.15
CA ASN A 504 -2.10 7.52 -39.59
C ASN A 504 -3.28 6.55 -39.73
N TYR A 505 -3.25 5.69 -40.75
CA TYR A 505 -4.21 4.60 -40.90
C TYR A 505 -3.84 3.36 -40.09
N VAL A 506 -2.58 2.92 -40.15
CA VAL A 506 -2.08 1.69 -39.52
C VAL A 506 -2.11 1.75 -37.99
N MET A 507 -1.75 2.93 -37.44
CA MET A 507 -1.66 3.09 -35.98
C MET A 507 -3.00 2.81 -35.28
N PRO A 508 -4.14 3.47 -35.61
CA PRO A 508 -5.42 3.24 -34.95
C PRO A 508 -6.09 1.93 -35.36
N THR A 509 -5.81 1.37 -36.55
CA THR A 509 -6.50 0.20 -37.05
C THR A 509 -5.81 -1.13 -36.74
N ILE A 510 -4.48 -1.12 -36.58
CA ILE A 510 -3.68 -2.34 -36.37
C ILE A 510 -2.95 -2.30 -35.03
N VAL A 511 -2.20 -1.21 -34.75
CA VAL A 511 -1.27 -1.17 -33.61
C VAL A 511 -2.03 -0.93 -32.30
N LEU A 512 -2.83 0.13 -32.22
CA LEU A 512 -3.56 0.48 -30.99
C LEU A 512 -4.52 -0.62 -30.52
N PRO A 513 -5.26 -1.35 -31.38
CA PRO A 513 -6.11 -2.46 -30.91
C PRO A 513 -5.33 -3.57 -30.20
N VAL A 514 -4.11 -3.87 -30.64
CA VAL A 514 -3.24 -4.87 -29.99
C VAL A 514 -2.78 -4.39 -28.62
N ILE A 515 -2.42 -3.10 -28.50
CA ILE A 515 -2.03 -2.49 -27.23
C ILE A 515 -3.24 -2.41 -26.29
N ASN A 516 -4.38 -1.94 -26.77
CA ASN A 516 -5.61 -1.81 -26.00
C ASN A 516 -6.11 -3.15 -25.45
N LYS A 517 -5.97 -4.25 -26.22
CA LYS A 517 -6.24 -5.60 -25.72
C LYS A 517 -5.37 -5.99 -24.52
N LYS A 518 -4.13 -5.50 -24.43
CA LYS A 518 -3.28 -5.70 -23.26
C LYS A 518 -3.70 -4.79 -22.10
N LEU A 519 -4.02 -3.52 -22.35
CA LEU A 519 -4.47 -2.56 -21.34
C LEU A 519 -5.81 -2.93 -20.72
N GLN A 520 -6.70 -3.60 -21.47
CA GLN A 520 -7.97 -4.14 -20.98
C GLN A 520 -7.81 -5.31 -19.98
N LYS A 521 -6.62 -5.95 -19.89
CA LYS A 521 -6.32 -6.90 -18.81
C LYS A 521 -6.19 -6.22 -17.46
N GLY A 522 -5.92 -4.92 -17.45
CA GLY A 522 -5.89 -4.03 -16.31
C GLY A 522 -4.67 -4.19 -15.41
N PHE A 523 -4.41 -3.13 -14.65
CA PHE A 523 -3.42 -3.07 -13.60
C PHE A 523 -4.10 -3.35 -12.24
N PRO A 524 -3.62 -4.33 -11.45
CA PRO A 524 -4.22 -4.66 -10.16
C PRO A 524 -4.02 -3.51 -9.17
N LEU A 525 -5.08 -3.17 -8.44
CA LEU A 525 -5.01 -2.24 -7.31
C LEU A 525 -4.34 -2.94 -6.12
N PRO A 526 -3.60 -2.21 -5.26
CA PRO A 526 -2.93 -2.79 -4.09
C PRO A 526 -3.94 -3.05 -2.95
N LEU A 527 -4.83 -4.02 -3.16
CA LEU A 527 -5.88 -4.38 -2.22
C LEU A 527 -5.55 -5.70 -1.49
N PRO A 528 -5.87 -5.81 -0.19
CA PRO A 528 -5.88 -7.09 0.50
C PRO A 528 -6.93 -8.04 -0.09
N ALA A 529 -6.63 -9.35 -0.12
CA ALA A 529 -7.45 -10.37 -0.78
C ALA A 529 -8.90 -10.52 -0.22
N TYR A 530 -9.15 -10.03 0.99
CA TYR A 530 -10.46 -10.08 1.67
C TYR A 530 -11.25 -8.77 1.53
N ILE A 531 -10.83 -7.85 0.65
CA ILE A 531 -11.52 -6.59 0.38
C ILE A 531 -12.07 -6.60 -1.04
N GLU A 532 -13.39 -6.42 -1.14
CA GLU A 532 -14.08 -6.23 -2.41
C GLU A 532 -14.52 -4.77 -2.55
N LEU A 533 -14.34 -4.21 -3.74
CA LEU A 533 -14.73 -2.84 -4.06
C LEU A 533 -16.02 -2.81 -4.87
N PHE A 534 -16.91 -1.88 -4.55
CA PHE A 534 -18.15 -1.63 -5.30
C PHE A 534 -18.47 -0.13 -5.35
N ASN A 535 -19.47 0.28 -6.10
CA ASN A 535 -19.82 1.69 -6.34
C ASN A 535 -18.63 2.54 -6.80
N LEU A 536 -17.89 2.01 -7.78
CA LEU A 536 -16.65 2.60 -8.26
C LEU A 536 -16.91 3.94 -8.96
N THR A 537 -16.07 4.93 -8.64
CA THR A 537 -16.01 6.23 -9.34
C THR A 537 -14.58 6.48 -9.76
N LEU A 538 -14.40 7.12 -10.93
CA LEU A 538 -13.07 7.44 -11.45
C LEU A 538 -13.16 8.81 -12.14
N GLN A 539 -12.36 9.76 -11.65
CA GLN A 539 -12.38 11.13 -12.15
C GLN A 539 -10.94 11.67 -12.29
N PRO A 540 -10.59 12.25 -13.43
CA PRO A 540 -9.33 12.97 -13.60
C PRO A 540 -9.40 14.35 -12.91
N TYR A 541 -8.33 14.71 -12.26
CA TYR A 541 -8.05 16.00 -11.67
C TYR A 541 -6.72 16.54 -12.21
N GLN A 542 -6.35 17.74 -11.80
CA GLN A 542 -5.06 18.30 -12.13
C GLN A 542 -3.95 17.46 -11.45
N ASP A 543 -3.08 16.87 -12.24
CA ASP A 543 -1.91 16.06 -11.87
C ASP A 543 -2.20 14.70 -11.21
N PHE A 544 -3.48 14.29 -11.07
CA PHE A 544 -3.85 12.98 -10.51
C PHE A 544 -5.20 12.46 -11.00
N LEU A 545 -5.36 11.14 -10.86
CA LEU A 545 -6.59 10.41 -11.07
C LEU A 545 -7.18 10.05 -9.71
N LEU A 546 -8.42 10.45 -9.44
CA LEU A 546 -9.16 10.10 -8.22
C LEU A 546 -10.05 8.89 -8.47
N PHE A 547 -9.75 7.81 -7.79
CA PHE A 547 -10.57 6.60 -7.73
C PHE A 547 -11.31 6.57 -6.39
N GLY A 548 -12.63 6.37 -6.41
CA GLY A 548 -13.47 6.25 -5.22
C GLY A 548 -14.24 4.93 -5.22
N ALA A 549 -14.40 4.33 -4.04
CA ALA A 549 -15.12 3.07 -3.88
C ALA A 549 -15.78 2.94 -2.50
N ASP A 550 -16.81 2.13 -2.43
CA ASP A 550 -17.27 1.51 -1.20
C ASP A 550 -16.61 0.13 -1.02
N VAL A 551 -16.47 -0.33 0.21
CA VAL A 551 -15.70 -1.51 0.58
C VAL A 551 -16.60 -2.55 1.22
N HIS A 552 -16.45 -3.81 0.83
CA HIS A 552 -17.00 -4.96 1.52
C HIS A 552 -15.85 -5.85 2.03
N TYR A 553 -15.94 -6.24 3.29
CA TYR A 553 -15.01 -7.18 3.92
C TYR A 553 -15.64 -8.58 3.91
N SER A 554 -15.05 -9.50 3.15
CA SER A 554 -15.50 -10.89 3.00
C SER A 554 -14.80 -11.86 3.97
#